data_2437d7d060789b113f034bf1a00d8c81
#
_entry.id   2437d7d060789b113f034bf1a00d8c81
#
_cell.length_a   1.000
_cell.length_b   1.000
_cell.length_c   1.000
_cell.angle_alpha   90.00
_cell.angle_beta   90.00
_cell.angle_gamma   90.00
#
_symmetry.space_group_name_H-M   'P 1'
#
loop_
_entity.id
_entity.type
_entity.pdbx_description
1 polymer ?
#
loop_
_entity_poly.entity_id
_entity_poly.type
_entity_poly.pdbx_seq_one_letter_code
_entity_poly.pdbx_strand_id
1 'polypeptide(L)'
;MRDFCSGGGIAQLGQVMAEEALDREEIPSFCQSKGELFKVNARTIAEAAEKGDPLALKIYDIVADRLGQGLAILVDLLNPEKIVIGSIFLRQEKLLRPRMEKILNKESLEQSLSVVEVLPAGLGEKLGDYAAVSVGLRAYQKK
;
A
#
# COMPACT_ATOMS: atom_id res chain seq x y z
N MET A 1 -5.66 -2.61 -9.87
CA MET A 1 -5.50 -2.58 -8.41
C MET A 1 -4.21 -3.22 -7.91
N ARG A 2 -3.83 -4.42 -8.39
CA ARG A 2 -2.59 -5.13 -8.00
C ARG A 2 -1.32 -4.29 -8.20
N ASP A 3 -1.29 -3.43 -9.20
CA ASP A 3 -0.10 -2.67 -9.57
C ASP A 3 0.14 -1.44 -8.70
N PHE A 4 -0.89 -0.76 -8.17
CA PHE A 4 -0.71 0.43 -7.34
C PHE A 4 -0.45 0.16 -5.87
N CYS A 5 -1.07 -0.86 -5.28
CA CYS A 5 -1.04 -1.13 -3.83
C CYS A 5 -0.04 -2.25 -3.46
N SER A 6 0.88 -2.61 -4.33
CA SER A 6 1.99 -3.52 -4.07
C SER A 6 3.31 -2.75 -3.91
N GLY A 7 4.30 -3.38 -3.25
CA GLY A 7 5.64 -2.79 -3.16
C GLY A 7 6.27 -2.50 -4.54
N GLY A 8 6.02 -3.37 -5.53
CA GLY A 8 6.45 -3.16 -6.92
C GLY A 8 5.71 -2.02 -7.62
N GLY A 9 4.39 -1.92 -7.41
CA GLY A 9 3.59 -0.84 -7.99
C GLY A 9 3.95 0.54 -7.42
N ILE A 10 4.21 0.62 -6.11
CA ILE A 10 4.70 1.85 -5.47
C ILE A 10 6.07 2.24 -6.02
N ALA A 11 6.98 1.25 -6.19
CA ALA A 11 8.29 1.51 -6.77
C ALA A 11 8.19 2.05 -8.20
N GLN A 12 7.36 1.44 -9.03
CA GLN A 12 7.15 1.86 -10.42
C GLN A 12 6.54 3.27 -10.50
N LEU A 13 5.52 3.56 -9.70
CA LEU A 13 4.93 4.90 -9.62
C LEU A 13 5.98 5.92 -9.17
N GLY A 14 6.79 5.57 -8.16
CA GLY A 14 7.85 6.42 -7.65
C GLY A 14 8.94 6.70 -8.67
N GLN A 15 9.33 5.70 -9.47
CA GLN A 15 10.31 5.88 -10.56
C GLN A 15 9.79 6.86 -11.62
N VAL A 16 8.55 6.68 -12.07
CA VAL A 16 7.94 7.56 -13.07
C VAL A 16 7.83 9.00 -12.54
N MET A 17 7.32 9.18 -11.33
CA MET A 17 7.15 10.52 -10.75
C MET A 17 8.49 11.19 -10.41
N ALA A 18 9.51 10.41 -10.00
CA ALA A 18 10.85 10.94 -9.79
C ALA A 18 11.52 11.38 -11.10
N GLU A 19 11.34 10.60 -12.18
CA GLU A 19 11.85 10.98 -13.50
C GLU A 19 11.21 12.28 -13.99
N GLU A 20 9.88 12.41 -13.90
CA GLU A 20 9.17 13.63 -14.24
C GLU A 20 9.59 14.83 -13.39
N ALA A 21 9.88 14.64 -12.10
CA ALA A 21 10.36 15.70 -11.21
C ALA A 21 11.76 16.17 -11.63
N LEU A 22 12.67 15.21 -11.88
CA LEU A 22 14.03 15.51 -12.35
C LEU A 22 14.04 16.25 -13.70
N ASP A 23 13.10 15.95 -14.60
CA ASP A 23 12.95 16.69 -15.87
C ASP A 23 12.51 18.16 -15.67
N ARG A 24 11.89 18.46 -14.53
CA ARG A 24 11.53 19.82 -14.10
C ARG A 24 12.57 20.47 -13.19
N GLU A 25 13.76 19.85 -13.06
CA GLU A 25 14.81 20.29 -12.15
C GLU A 25 14.41 20.24 -10.65
N GLU A 26 13.36 19.49 -10.30
CA GLU A 26 12.95 19.21 -8.95
C GLU A 26 13.64 17.92 -8.48
N ILE A 27 14.47 18.01 -7.45
CA ILE A 27 15.27 16.85 -6.98
C ILE A 27 14.62 16.25 -5.73
N PRO A 28 13.93 15.10 -5.85
CA PRO A 28 13.36 14.43 -4.68
C PRO A 28 14.45 13.81 -3.80
N SER A 29 14.24 13.76 -2.50
CA SER A 29 15.25 13.29 -1.55
C SER A 29 15.62 11.80 -1.71
N PHE A 30 14.74 11.02 -2.30
CA PHE A 30 14.92 9.57 -2.52
C PHE A 30 15.55 9.23 -3.90
N CYS A 31 15.76 10.22 -4.78
CA CYS A 31 16.34 10.01 -6.11
C CYS A 31 17.02 11.30 -6.60
N GLN A 32 18.36 11.32 -6.61
CA GLN A 32 19.14 12.52 -6.92
C GLN A 32 19.42 12.70 -8.43
N SER A 33 19.28 11.65 -9.21
CA SER A 33 19.53 11.68 -10.65
C SER A 33 18.80 10.55 -11.38
N LYS A 34 18.63 10.69 -12.71
CA LYS A 34 18.01 9.64 -13.54
C LYS A 34 18.79 8.32 -13.49
N GLY A 35 20.10 8.37 -13.26
CA GLY A 35 20.92 7.17 -13.08
C GLY A 35 20.63 6.37 -11.81
N GLU A 36 19.85 6.94 -10.88
CA GLU A 36 19.47 6.30 -9.62
C GLU A 36 18.04 5.77 -9.58
N LEU A 37 17.24 5.97 -10.64
CA LEU A 37 15.85 5.53 -10.71
C LEU A 37 15.69 4.03 -10.38
N PHE A 38 16.64 3.19 -10.79
CA PHE A 38 16.59 1.75 -10.50
C PHE A 38 16.72 1.40 -9.01
N LYS A 39 17.19 2.32 -8.16
CA LYS A 39 17.28 2.16 -6.70
C LYS A 39 15.97 2.51 -6.00
N VAL A 40 15.07 3.23 -6.68
CA VAL A 40 13.80 3.67 -6.12
C VAL A 40 12.89 2.47 -5.86
N ASN A 41 12.46 2.33 -4.63
CA ASN A 41 11.57 1.26 -4.18
C ASN A 41 10.63 1.77 -3.08
N ALA A 42 9.62 0.97 -2.71
CA ALA A 42 8.61 1.39 -1.74
C ALA A 42 9.21 1.80 -0.39
N ARG A 43 10.32 1.20 0.03
CA ARG A 43 10.99 1.53 1.29
C ARG A 43 11.67 2.89 1.22
N THR A 44 12.45 3.17 0.16
CA THR A 44 13.15 4.45 0.00
C THR A 44 12.18 5.61 -0.11
N ILE A 45 11.03 5.41 -0.77
CA ILE A 45 9.94 6.40 -0.86
C ILE A 45 9.30 6.60 0.52
N ALA A 46 9.06 5.52 1.30
CA ALA A 46 8.49 5.64 2.64
C ALA A 46 9.39 6.43 3.58
N GLU A 47 10.69 6.11 3.60
CA GLU A 47 11.69 6.82 4.42
C GLU A 47 11.77 8.30 4.06
N ALA A 48 11.60 8.66 2.79
CA ALA A 48 11.52 10.05 2.34
C ALA A 48 10.21 10.72 2.77
N ALA A 49 9.07 10.02 2.65
CA ALA A 49 7.77 10.53 3.08
C ALA A 49 7.74 10.80 4.61
N GLU A 50 8.33 9.92 5.41
CA GLU A 50 8.46 10.09 6.86
C GLU A 50 9.30 11.33 7.23
N LYS A 51 10.25 11.72 6.37
CA LYS A 51 11.06 12.94 6.51
C LYS A 51 10.39 14.18 5.92
N GLY A 52 9.20 14.05 5.37
CA GLY A 52 8.42 15.15 4.83
C GLY A 52 8.70 15.51 3.36
N ASP A 53 9.34 14.62 2.58
CA ASP A 53 9.54 14.84 1.14
C ASP A 53 8.19 14.98 0.43
N PRO A 54 7.93 16.12 -0.27
CA PRO A 54 6.62 16.40 -0.86
C PRO A 54 6.23 15.41 -1.95
N LEU A 55 7.20 14.95 -2.76
CA LEU A 55 6.95 14.01 -3.85
C LEU A 55 6.64 12.62 -3.29
N ALA A 56 7.40 12.18 -2.28
CA ALA A 56 7.16 10.91 -1.61
C ALA A 56 5.79 10.87 -0.91
N LEU A 57 5.39 11.95 -0.24
CA LEU A 57 4.05 12.08 0.35
C LEU A 57 2.97 12.01 -0.72
N LYS A 58 3.14 12.70 -1.85
CA LYS A 58 2.19 12.67 -2.98
C LYS A 58 2.05 11.25 -3.56
N ILE A 59 3.14 10.49 -3.65
CA ILE A 59 3.10 9.09 -4.10
C ILE A 59 2.24 8.25 -3.15
N TYR A 60 2.45 8.36 -1.83
CA TYR A 60 1.65 7.65 -0.83
C TYR A 60 0.19 8.10 -0.81
N ASP A 61 -0.07 9.36 -1.06
CA ASP A 61 -1.43 9.88 -1.22
C ASP A 61 -2.17 9.20 -2.39
N ILE A 62 -1.52 9.09 -3.55
CA ILE A 62 -2.08 8.41 -4.73
C ILE A 62 -2.37 6.94 -4.41
N VAL A 63 -1.43 6.26 -3.76
CA VAL A 63 -1.59 4.85 -3.37
C VAL A 63 -2.74 4.67 -2.39
N ALA A 64 -2.85 5.54 -1.38
CA ALA A 64 -3.91 5.53 -0.40
C ALA A 64 -5.29 5.80 -1.02
N ASP A 65 -5.38 6.73 -1.99
CA ASP A 65 -6.61 7.00 -2.75
C ASP A 65 -7.08 5.75 -3.50
N ARG A 66 -6.17 5.09 -4.22
CA ARG A 66 -6.48 3.87 -4.98
C ARG A 66 -6.86 2.70 -4.06
N LEU A 67 -6.19 2.59 -2.91
CA LEU A 67 -6.53 1.59 -1.91
C LEU A 67 -7.93 1.84 -1.35
N GLY A 68 -8.24 3.08 -0.94
CA GLY A 68 -9.56 3.45 -0.41
C GLY A 68 -10.68 3.22 -1.42
N GLN A 69 -10.48 3.60 -2.69
CA GLN A 69 -11.45 3.34 -3.77
C GLN A 69 -11.70 1.84 -3.96
N GLY A 70 -10.64 1.05 -3.93
CA GLY A 70 -10.76 -0.38 -4.08
C GLY A 70 -11.45 -1.06 -2.91
N LEU A 71 -11.20 -0.59 -1.70
CA LEU A 71 -11.89 -1.08 -0.51
C LEU A 71 -13.37 -0.69 -0.54
N ALA A 72 -13.71 0.52 -0.99
CA ALA A 72 -15.09 0.96 -1.15
C ALA A 72 -15.89 0.01 -2.05
N ILE A 73 -15.33 -0.36 -3.20
CA ILE A 73 -15.97 -1.35 -4.11
C ILE A 73 -16.19 -2.69 -3.40
N LEU A 74 -15.19 -3.19 -2.65
CA LEU A 74 -15.32 -4.45 -1.93
C LEU A 74 -16.35 -4.39 -0.81
N VAL A 75 -16.39 -3.28 -0.08
CA VAL A 75 -17.33 -3.03 1.00
C VAL A 75 -18.77 -3.02 0.46
N ASP A 76 -19.03 -2.26 -0.60
CA ASP A 76 -20.37 -2.15 -1.18
C ASP A 76 -20.85 -3.42 -1.89
N LEU A 77 -19.90 -4.18 -2.48
CA LEU A 77 -20.24 -5.40 -3.19
C LEU A 77 -20.46 -6.60 -2.26
N LEU A 78 -19.63 -6.73 -1.22
CA LEU A 78 -19.56 -7.93 -0.38
C LEU A 78 -20.13 -7.71 1.03
N ASN A 79 -20.30 -6.46 1.44
CA ASN A 79 -20.73 -6.06 2.79
C ASN A 79 -20.01 -6.83 3.93
N PRO A 80 -18.67 -6.86 3.94
CA PRO A 80 -17.91 -7.62 4.92
C PRO A 80 -17.90 -6.91 6.27
N GLU A 81 -17.89 -7.67 7.36
CA GLU A 81 -17.68 -7.11 8.70
C GLU A 81 -16.23 -6.71 8.93
N LYS A 82 -15.28 -7.42 8.31
CA LYS A 82 -13.83 -7.18 8.46
C LYS A 82 -13.09 -7.34 7.16
N ILE A 83 -12.16 -6.41 6.92
CA ILE A 83 -11.18 -6.50 5.84
C ILE A 83 -9.79 -6.50 6.47
N VAL A 84 -9.03 -7.58 6.25
CA VAL A 84 -7.67 -7.72 6.78
C VAL A 84 -6.65 -7.46 5.68
N ILE A 85 -5.80 -6.44 5.85
CA ILE A 85 -4.80 -6.05 4.87
C ILE A 85 -3.39 -6.39 5.36
N GLY A 86 -2.64 -7.11 4.55
CA GLY A 86 -1.26 -7.52 4.84
C GLY A 86 -0.21 -6.74 4.04
N SER A 87 1.00 -7.31 3.99
CA SER A 87 2.11 -6.85 3.13
C SER A 87 2.49 -5.38 3.36
N ILE A 88 2.46 -4.56 2.30
CA ILE A 88 2.91 -3.16 2.34
C ILE A 88 2.08 -2.29 3.30
N PHE A 89 0.79 -2.60 3.47
CA PHE A 89 -0.06 -1.86 4.39
C PHE A 89 0.42 -1.96 5.84
N LEU A 90 0.86 -3.15 6.28
CA LEU A 90 1.44 -3.33 7.61
C LEU A 90 2.65 -2.43 7.89
N ARG A 91 3.50 -2.25 6.88
CA ARG A 91 4.73 -1.47 7.03
C ARG A 91 4.49 0.02 6.95
N GLN A 92 3.47 0.42 6.19
CA GLN A 92 3.20 1.82 5.82
C GLN A 92 1.82 2.28 6.26
N GLU A 93 1.24 1.65 7.28
CA GLU A 93 -0.09 1.94 7.78
C GLU A 93 -0.26 3.42 8.13
N LYS A 94 0.74 4.00 8.80
CA LYS A 94 0.72 5.41 9.20
C LYS A 94 0.59 6.38 8.02
N LEU A 95 1.21 6.05 6.89
CA LEU A 95 1.15 6.86 5.67
C LEU A 95 -0.15 6.62 4.88
N LEU A 96 -0.64 5.38 4.87
CA LEU A 96 -1.75 4.97 4.01
C LEU A 96 -3.13 5.17 4.69
N ARG A 97 -3.26 4.79 5.97
CA ARG A 97 -4.54 4.70 6.66
C ARG A 97 -5.35 6.01 6.67
N PRO A 98 -4.79 7.19 7.04
CA PRO A 98 -5.61 8.39 7.21
C PRO A 98 -6.32 8.80 5.91
N ARG A 99 -5.62 8.73 4.80
CA ARG A 99 -6.17 9.11 3.50
C ARG A 99 -7.05 8.00 2.91
N MET A 100 -6.63 6.75 3.05
CA MET A 100 -7.41 5.58 2.64
C MET A 100 -8.79 5.57 3.29
N GLU A 101 -8.88 5.76 4.61
CA GLU A 101 -10.16 5.81 5.34
C GLU A 101 -11.03 6.99 4.90
N LYS A 102 -10.42 8.15 4.64
CA LYS A 102 -11.15 9.31 4.10
C LYS A 102 -11.81 9.00 2.75
N ILE A 103 -11.11 8.30 1.86
CA ILE A 103 -11.64 7.90 0.56
C ILE A 103 -12.67 6.79 0.71
N LEU A 104 -12.41 5.78 1.53
CA LEU A 104 -13.34 4.71 1.85
C LEU A 104 -14.67 5.28 2.34
N ASN A 105 -14.64 6.19 3.32
CA ASN A 105 -15.84 6.83 3.88
C ASN A 105 -16.58 7.70 2.86
N LYS A 106 -15.88 8.29 1.91
CA LYS A 106 -16.47 9.14 0.87
C LYS A 106 -17.15 8.33 -0.24
N GLU A 107 -16.56 7.22 -0.61
CA GLU A 107 -16.96 6.46 -1.80
C GLU A 107 -17.90 5.29 -1.50
N SER A 108 -17.99 4.84 -0.23
CA SER A 108 -18.86 3.71 0.17
C SER A 108 -20.24 4.16 0.66
N LEU A 109 -21.21 3.25 0.57
CA LEU A 109 -22.53 3.43 1.12
C LEU A 109 -22.48 3.46 2.66
N GLU A 110 -23.23 4.38 3.28
CA GLU A 110 -23.26 4.56 4.74
C GLU A 110 -23.65 3.27 5.49
N GLN A 111 -24.57 2.51 4.93
CA GLN A 111 -25.02 1.23 5.49
C GLN A 111 -23.90 0.20 5.58
N SER A 112 -23.07 0.10 4.52
CA SER A 112 -21.95 -0.83 4.45
C SER A 112 -20.79 -0.38 5.36
N LEU A 113 -20.56 0.93 5.48
CA LEU A 113 -19.56 1.52 6.37
C LEU A 113 -19.83 1.28 7.84
N SER A 114 -21.10 1.20 8.23
CA SER A 114 -21.50 1.04 9.64
C SER A 114 -21.09 -0.30 10.25
N VAL A 115 -20.75 -1.30 9.43
CA VAL A 115 -20.42 -2.66 9.87
C VAL A 115 -18.97 -3.07 9.58
N VAL A 116 -18.27 -2.41 8.64
CA VAL A 116 -16.94 -2.80 8.22
C VAL A 116 -15.85 -2.26 9.14
N GLU A 117 -14.89 -3.12 9.47
CA GLU A 117 -13.64 -2.75 10.15
C GLU A 117 -12.43 -3.12 9.28
N VAL A 118 -11.53 -2.16 9.01
CA VAL A 118 -10.29 -2.40 8.27
C VAL A 118 -9.14 -2.61 9.24
N LEU A 119 -8.56 -3.80 9.22
CA LEU A 119 -7.53 -4.25 10.16
C LEU A 119 -6.22 -4.60 9.46
N PRO A 120 -5.06 -4.31 10.06
CA PRO A 120 -3.80 -4.89 9.62
C PRO A 120 -3.75 -6.39 9.94
N ALA A 121 -3.03 -7.18 9.13
CA ALA A 121 -2.89 -8.61 9.35
C ALA A 121 -2.12 -8.89 10.67
N GLY A 122 -2.74 -9.64 11.60
CA GLY A 122 -2.21 -9.88 12.94
C GLY A 122 -0.91 -10.72 12.99
N LEU A 123 -0.63 -11.54 11.95
CA LEU A 123 0.62 -12.31 11.85
C LEU A 123 1.83 -11.45 11.44
N GLY A 124 1.62 -10.20 11.06
CA GLY A 124 2.68 -9.30 10.67
C GLY A 124 3.51 -9.83 9.49
N GLU A 125 4.82 -9.63 9.56
CA GLU A 125 5.77 -10.09 8.52
C GLU A 125 5.97 -11.62 8.52
N LYS A 126 5.58 -12.31 9.59
CA LYS A 126 5.67 -13.77 9.70
C LYS A 126 4.60 -14.52 8.89
N LEU A 127 3.66 -13.78 8.26
CA LEU A 127 2.57 -14.37 7.46
C LEU A 127 3.10 -15.35 6.39
N GLY A 128 4.19 -15.00 5.70
CA GLY A 128 4.83 -15.87 4.70
C GLY A 128 5.36 -17.16 5.28
N ASP A 129 6.01 -17.09 6.42
CA ASP A 129 6.58 -18.26 7.11
C ASP A 129 5.49 -19.22 7.58
N TYR A 130 4.42 -18.68 8.19
CA TYR A 130 3.26 -19.47 8.61
C TYR A 130 2.55 -20.11 7.42
N ALA A 131 2.42 -19.41 6.31
CA ALA A 131 1.82 -19.95 5.09
C ALA A 131 2.65 -21.12 4.55
N ALA A 132 3.98 -20.97 4.46
CA ALA A 132 4.88 -22.04 4.00
C ALA A 132 4.83 -23.27 4.90
N VAL A 133 4.88 -23.09 6.21
CA VAL A 133 4.78 -24.19 7.19
C VAL A 133 3.43 -24.89 7.08
N SER A 134 2.33 -24.15 6.94
CA SER A 134 0.97 -24.71 6.81
C SER A 134 0.83 -25.59 5.57
N VAL A 135 1.41 -25.17 4.44
CA VAL A 135 1.42 -25.98 3.20
C VAL A 135 2.22 -27.26 3.39
N GLY A 136 3.40 -27.17 4.04
CA GLY A 136 4.24 -28.32 4.34
C GLY A 136 3.55 -29.35 5.27
N LEU A 137 2.91 -28.89 6.32
CA LEU A 137 2.14 -29.73 7.26
C LEU A 137 0.98 -30.43 6.56
N ARG A 138 0.23 -29.71 5.71
CA ARG A 138 -0.89 -30.29 4.95
C ARG A 138 -0.42 -31.37 3.96
N ALA A 139 0.74 -31.19 3.34
CA ALA A 139 1.33 -32.18 2.45
C ALA A 139 1.79 -33.42 3.22
N TYR A 140 2.29 -33.25 4.45
CA TYR A 140 2.71 -34.36 5.32
C TYR A 140 1.52 -35.18 5.83
N GLN A 141 0.40 -34.55 6.18
CA GLN A 141 -0.81 -35.23 6.69
C GLN A 141 -1.58 -35.99 5.61
N LYS A 142 -1.29 -35.81 4.33
CA LYS A 142 -1.90 -36.54 3.20
C LYS A 142 -1.16 -37.83 2.82
N LYS A 143 -0.06 -38.14 3.49
CA LYS A 143 0.67 -39.43 3.37
C LYS A 143 0.19 -40.38 4.43
#